data_360ea1aa805670704340a5c1760d9bf5
#
_entry.id   360ea1aa805670704340a5c1760d9bf5
#
_cell.length_a   1.000
_cell.length_b   1.000
_cell.length_c   1.000
_cell.angle_alpha   90.00
_cell.angle_beta   90.00
_cell.angle_gamma   90.00
#
_symmetry.space_group_name_H-M   'P 1'
#
loop_
_entity.id
_entity.type
_entity.pdbx_description
1 polymer ?
#
loop_
_entity_poly.entity_id
_entity_poly.type
_entity_poly.pdbx_seq_one_letter_code
_entity_poly.pdbx_strand_id
1 'polypeptide(L)'
;MGVEATVLGEFTDSGFFHILHGDRTVAYLPIHFLHEGLPPMRLRGVWEVKKHPEPRPVEKKDYTGDLLDLLSSLNVCSKESVVRRYDHEVQGGSVVKPFTGVTNDGPSDAAVVRPVLESFEGVVVSHGICPRYSDIDTYHMMANAIDEGLRGYVAVGGSPDLVAGLDNFCWCDPVQSDKTPDGEYKTAQLVRANKALFDYCVAFGIPLISGKDSMKNDYFDGVTKISIPPTVLFSVIGKMEDVRKAVTMDVKRPGDIVYLLGKTSFELGGSEYYAARGFTGNRVPRVDAATSLKRYRAYHGAVDQGLVASCHDLSDGGLAVALAEAAFAGGFGIEADLGRVLFAGVACDRRDEVLLFSESASRLLVTVRPEDRERFEDVMSGNCFSSIGVVTEAMTLTVTGLDGSVVISGDLATLKEAWQSPLREL
;
A
#
# COMPACT_ATOMS: atom_id res chain seq x y z
N MET A 1 -13.54 26.76 31.06
CA MET A 1 -13.30 26.48 29.62
C MET A 1 -14.31 27.19 28.69
N GLY A 2 -15.37 27.86 29.17
CA GLY A 2 -16.32 28.62 28.35
C GLY A 2 -17.07 27.79 27.26
N VAL A 3 -17.16 26.49 27.46
CA VAL A 3 -17.91 25.59 26.56
C VAL A 3 -19.26 25.33 27.19
N GLU A 4 -20.33 25.57 26.43
CA GLU A 4 -21.69 25.24 26.82
C GLU A 4 -21.89 23.71 26.76
N ALA A 5 -22.47 23.13 27.79
CA ALA A 5 -22.82 21.72 27.87
C ALA A 5 -24.21 21.59 28.52
N THR A 6 -25.09 20.87 27.84
CA THR A 6 -26.47 20.69 28.29
C THR A 6 -26.76 19.22 28.49
N VAL A 7 -27.34 18.84 29.63
CA VAL A 7 -27.87 17.51 29.90
C VAL A 7 -29.13 17.31 29.06
N LEU A 8 -29.11 16.34 28.15
CA LEU A 8 -30.22 16.05 27.23
C LEU A 8 -31.16 14.96 27.75
N GLY A 9 -30.72 14.15 28.70
CA GLY A 9 -31.51 13.02 29.19
C GLY A 9 -30.72 12.13 30.12
N GLU A 10 -31.33 11.00 30.45
CA GLU A 10 -30.74 9.95 31.29
C GLU A 10 -30.96 8.55 30.69
N PHE A 11 -30.12 7.61 31.06
CA PHE A 11 -30.32 6.22 30.73
C PHE A 11 -31.31 5.58 31.69
N THR A 12 -32.28 4.82 31.14
CA THR A 12 -33.30 4.12 31.91
C THR A 12 -33.29 2.64 31.55
N ASP A 13 -33.91 1.82 32.38
CA ASP A 13 -34.16 0.38 32.16
C ASP A 13 -35.51 0.10 31.47
N SER A 14 -36.18 1.15 30.97
CA SER A 14 -37.50 1.04 30.35
C SER A 14 -37.55 0.17 29.09
N GLY A 15 -36.44 -0.05 28.42
CA GLY A 15 -36.37 -0.70 27.11
C GLY A 15 -36.88 0.16 25.96
N PHE A 16 -37.10 1.47 26.19
CA PHE A 16 -37.60 2.42 25.20
C PHE A 16 -36.68 3.61 25.05
N PHE A 17 -36.53 4.07 23.81
CA PHE A 17 -35.98 5.36 23.44
C PHE A 17 -37.12 6.38 23.45
N HIS A 18 -37.09 7.29 24.40
CA HIS A 18 -38.16 8.27 24.65
C HIS A 18 -37.62 9.69 24.50
N ILE A 19 -38.18 10.46 23.58
CA ILE A 19 -37.85 11.89 23.41
C ILE A 19 -39.07 12.74 23.79
N LEU A 20 -38.81 13.72 24.62
CA LEU A 20 -39.75 14.72 25.06
C LEU A 20 -39.38 16.11 24.49
N HIS A 21 -40.39 16.90 24.15
CA HIS A 21 -40.29 18.34 23.95
C HIS A 21 -41.23 19.03 24.95
N GLY A 22 -40.69 19.56 26.02
CA GLY A 22 -41.45 19.89 27.20
C GLY A 22 -42.13 18.62 27.76
N ASP A 23 -43.43 18.70 28.03
CA ASP A 23 -44.22 17.54 28.51
C ASP A 23 -44.77 16.65 27.39
N ARG A 24 -44.48 16.98 26.13
CA ARG A 24 -45.00 16.25 24.98
C ARG A 24 -44.01 15.19 24.49
N THR A 25 -44.46 13.94 24.43
CA THR A 25 -43.73 12.87 23.74
C THR A 25 -43.69 13.15 22.23
N VAL A 26 -42.48 13.22 21.66
CA VAL A 26 -42.25 13.38 20.22
C VAL A 26 -41.66 12.13 19.56
N ALA A 27 -41.05 11.24 20.35
CA ALA A 27 -40.68 9.89 19.91
C ALA A 27 -40.79 8.93 21.10
N TYR A 28 -41.32 7.71 20.83
CA TYR A 28 -41.35 6.64 21.78
C TYR A 28 -41.23 5.29 21.04
N LEU A 29 -40.02 4.74 21.05
CA LEU A 29 -39.67 3.56 20.24
C LEU A 29 -39.03 2.49 21.13
N PRO A 30 -39.45 1.20 20.99
CA PRO A 30 -38.77 0.11 21.65
C PRO A 30 -37.29 0.05 21.19
N ILE A 31 -36.36 -0.12 22.11
CA ILE A 31 -34.93 -0.28 21.78
C ILE A 31 -34.72 -1.49 20.87
N HIS A 32 -35.42 -2.59 21.13
CA HIS A 32 -35.43 -3.79 20.27
C HIS A 32 -35.78 -3.44 18.79
N PHE A 33 -36.81 -2.59 18.59
CA PHE A 33 -37.19 -2.16 17.24
C PHE A 33 -36.10 -1.35 16.56
N LEU A 34 -35.38 -0.48 17.29
CA LEU A 34 -34.27 0.29 16.73
C LEU A 34 -33.07 -0.59 16.31
N HIS A 35 -32.85 -1.71 17.02
CA HIS A 35 -31.75 -2.62 16.71
C HIS A 35 -32.14 -3.72 15.72
N GLU A 36 -33.33 -4.32 15.86
CA GLU A 36 -33.75 -5.54 15.15
C GLU A 36 -34.94 -5.29 14.21
N GLY A 37 -35.50 -4.09 14.18
CA GLY A 37 -36.74 -3.79 13.45
C GLY A 37 -36.57 -3.71 11.92
N LEU A 38 -35.35 -3.69 11.42
CA LEU A 38 -35.10 -3.70 9.98
C LEU A 38 -35.20 -5.15 9.45
N PRO A 39 -36.08 -5.43 8.47
CA PRO A 39 -36.16 -6.76 7.88
C PRO A 39 -34.80 -7.19 7.31
N PRO A 40 -34.36 -8.44 7.57
CA PRO A 40 -33.08 -8.93 7.06
C PRO A 40 -33.10 -8.98 5.53
N MET A 41 -32.19 -8.27 4.90
CA MET A 41 -31.98 -8.31 3.46
C MET A 41 -31.17 -9.56 3.11
N ARG A 42 -31.77 -10.50 2.38
CA ARG A 42 -31.11 -11.72 1.92
C ARG A 42 -30.64 -11.51 0.48
N LEU A 43 -29.35 -11.26 0.31
CA LEU A 43 -28.74 -11.15 -1.02
C LEU A 43 -28.14 -12.49 -1.43
N ARG A 44 -28.18 -12.77 -2.74
CA ARG A 44 -27.49 -13.90 -3.34
C ARG A 44 -26.20 -13.41 -3.99
N GLY A 45 -25.07 -14.03 -3.65
CA GLY A 45 -23.79 -13.79 -4.31
C GLY A 45 -23.38 -15.00 -5.17
N VAL A 46 -23.00 -14.75 -6.42
CA VAL A 46 -22.51 -15.78 -7.35
C VAL A 46 -21.12 -15.35 -7.83
N TRP A 47 -20.10 -16.10 -7.42
CA TRP A 47 -18.72 -15.85 -7.84
C TRP A 47 -18.40 -16.60 -9.12
N GLU A 48 -17.87 -15.88 -10.08
CA GLU A 48 -17.32 -16.42 -11.31
C GLU A 48 -15.89 -15.91 -11.51
N VAL A 49 -14.97 -16.82 -11.82
CA VAL A 49 -13.59 -16.44 -12.14
C VAL A 49 -13.56 -15.86 -13.55
N LYS A 50 -13.33 -14.57 -13.64
CA LYS A 50 -13.10 -13.90 -14.93
C LYS A 50 -11.70 -14.25 -15.46
N LYS A 51 -11.61 -14.51 -16.74
CA LYS A 51 -10.33 -14.71 -17.43
C LYS A 51 -10.07 -13.54 -18.36
N HIS A 52 -8.92 -12.93 -18.19
CA HIS A 52 -8.45 -11.81 -18.99
C HIS A 52 -7.38 -12.27 -19.98
N PRO A 53 -7.22 -11.60 -21.13
CA PRO A 53 -6.09 -11.83 -22.02
C PRO A 53 -4.76 -11.62 -21.29
N GLU A 54 -3.82 -12.55 -21.51
CA GLU A 54 -2.44 -12.38 -21.08
C GLU A 54 -1.60 -11.84 -22.25
N PRO A 55 -0.75 -10.84 -22.03
CA PRO A 55 0.18 -10.41 -23.05
C PRO A 55 1.16 -11.55 -23.37
N ARG A 56 1.56 -11.64 -24.63
CA ARG A 56 2.66 -12.53 -25.00
C ARG A 56 3.95 -11.94 -24.45
N PRO A 57 4.79 -12.75 -23.78
CA PRO A 57 6.10 -12.30 -23.34
C PRO A 57 6.89 -11.78 -24.54
N VAL A 58 7.41 -10.59 -24.45
CA VAL A 58 8.34 -10.01 -25.42
C VAL A 58 9.63 -9.76 -24.69
N GLU A 59 10.66 -10.54 -25.02
CA GLU A 59 11.99 -10.31 -24.47
C GLU A 59 12.55 -9.01 -25.05
N LYS A 60 12.80 -8.05 -24.19
CA LYS A 60 13.41 -6.77 -24.53
C LYS A 60 14.85 -6.74 -24.03
N LYS A 61 15.70 -6.02 -24.74
CA LYS A 61 17.08 -5.77 -24.32
C LYS A 61 17.22 -4.54 -23.41
N ASP A 62 16.19 -3.68 -23.41
CA ASP A 62 16.19 -2.42 -22.64
C ASP A 62 14.74 -2.15 -22.16
N TYR A 63 14.61 -1.94 -20.88
CA TYR A 63 13.35 -1.61 -20.18
C TYR A 63 13.35 -0.17 -19.65
N THR A 64 14.34 0.67 -19.99
CA THR A 64 14.43 2.07 -19.52
C THR A 64 13.19 2.86 -19.94
N GLY A 65 12.72 2.68 -21.19
CA GLY A 65 11.49 3.31 -21.66
C GLY A 65 10.24 2.87 -20.90
N ASP A 66 10.14 1.57 -20.58
CA ASP A 66 9.03 1.04 -19.77
C ASP A 66 9.02 1.64 -18.36
N LEU A 67 10.20 1.84 -17.75
CA LEU A 67 10.32 2.48 -16.44
C LEU A 67 9.89 3.94 -16.50
N LEU A 68 10.29 4.70 -17.53
CA LEU A 68 9.87 6.10 -17.72
C LEU A 68 8.34 6.22 -17.87
N ASP A 69 7.73 5.32 -18.65
CA ASP A 69 6.27 5.26 -18.83
C ASP A 69 5.56 5.00 -17.49
N LEU A 70 6.07 4.07 -16.67
CA LEU A 70 5.52 3.77 -15.36
C LEU A 70 5.67 4.94 -14.38
N LEU A 71 6.85 5.56 -14.30
CA LEU A 71 7.07 6.73 -13.47
C LEU A 71 6.13 7.88 -13.82
N SER A 72 5.76 7.99 -15.11
CA SER A 72 4.84 9.01 -15.61
C SER A 72 3.36 8.63 -15.44
N SER A 73 3.04 7.40 -15.03
CA SER A 73 1.65 6.98 -14.86
C SER A 73 0.98 7.70 -13.68
N LEU A 74 -0.33 8.00 -13.80
CA LEU A 74 -1.04 8.80 -12.79
C LEU A 74 -1.09 8.15 -11.40
N ASN A 75 -0.96 6.82 -11.29
CA ASN A 75 -0.89 6.15 -9.99
C ASN A 75 0.49 6.31 -9.34
N VAL A 76 1.58 6.25 -10.13
CA VAL A 76 2.96 6.29 -9.65
C VAL A 76 3.49 7.72 -9.50
N CYS A 77 3.19 8.61 -10.47
CA CYS A 77 3.78 9.95 -10.53
C CYS A 77 3.58 10.78 -9.24
N SER A 78 4.40 11.81 -9.06
CA SER A 78 4.33 12.71 -7.92
C SER A 78 2.96 13.35 -7.73
N LYS A 79 2.51 13.40 -6.48
CA LYS A 79 1.29 14.11 -6.05
C LYS A 79 1.60 15.46 -5.40
N GLU A 80 2.78 16.01 -5.67
CA GLU A 80 3.29 17.23 -5.04
C GLU A 80 2.33 18.41 -5.20
N SER A 81 1.75 18.60 -6.39
CA SER A 81 0.76 19.65 -6.65
C SER A 81 -0.48 19.57 -5.77
N VAL A 82 -0.88 18.37 -5.34
CA VAL A 82 -2.01 18.14 -4.43
C VAL A 82 -1.60 18.33 -2.98
N VAL A 83 -0.48 17.70 -2.57
CA VAL A 83 -0.01 17.69 -1.17
C VAL A 83 0.37 19.08 -0.71
N ARG A 84 1.07 19.87 -1.54
CA ARG A 84 1.53 21.22 -1.18
C ARG A 84 0.44 22.31 -1.20
N ARG A 85 -0.81 21.95 -1.54
CA ARG A 85 -1.96 22.88 -1.36
C ARG A 85 -2.28 23.16 0.09
N TYR A 86 -1.85 22.30 0.99
CA TYR A 86 -2.02 22.45 2.45
C TYR A 86 -0.66 22.41 3.13
N ASP A 87 -0.55 23.12 4.24
CA ASP A 87 0.60 23.01 5.10
C ASP A 87 0.54 21.70 5.90
N HIS A 88 1.40 20.75 5.51
CA HIS A 88 1.55 19.47 6.19
C HIS A 88 2.56 19.50 7.35
N GLU A 89 3.09 20.69 7.66
CA GLU A 89 4.04 20.90 8.75
C GLU A 89 3.46 21.72 9.89
N VAL A 90 2.17 22.01 9.87
CA VAL A 90 1.45 22.70 10.96
C VAL A 90 1.78 22.03 12.30
N GLN A 91 2.05 22.86 13.33
CA GLN A 91 2.48 22.43 14.67
C GLN A 91 3.91 21.87 14.78
N GLY A 92 4.65 21.72 13.69
CA GLY A 92 6.07 21.31 13.71
C GLY A 92 6.32 19.88 14.21
N GLY A 93 5.31 19.01 14.19
CA GLY A 93 5.41 17.63 14.67
C GLY A 93 5.76 16.61 13.60
N SER A 94 5.90 16.99 12.32
CA SER A 94 6.19 16.06 11.22
C SER A 94 7.63 15.58 11.27
N VAL A 95 7.83 14.28 11.42
CA VAL A 95 9.15 13.62 11.45
C VAL A 95 9.46 12.97 10.11
N VAL A 96 8.59 12.10 9.60
CA VAL A 96 8.61 11.63 8.22
C VAL A 96 7.47 12.32 7.49
N LYS A 97 7.83 13.10 6.48
CA LYS A 97 6.93 13.99 5.74
C LYS A 97 6.36 13.25 4.52
N PRO A 98 5.31 13.80 3.88
CA PRO A 98 4.80 13.27 2.60
C PRO A 98 5.85 13.21 1.49
N PHE A 99 6.88 14.08 1.60
CA PHE A 99 8.04 14.07 0.71
C PHE A 99 9.31 13.94 1.52
N THR A 100 10.21 13.09 1.03
CA THR A 100 11.50 12.77 1.63
C THR A 100 12.65 13.00 0.63
N GLY A 101 13.85 12.60 1.01
CA GLY A 101 15.04 12.74 0.19
C GLY A 101 15.77 14.06 0.34
N VAL A 102 16.87 14.21 -0.40
CA VAL A 102 17.82 15.33 -0.27
C VAL A 102 17.16 16.69 -0.55
N THR A 103 16.20 16.73 -1.44
CA THR A 103 15.47 17.94 -1.85
C THR A 103 14.05 18.01 -1.30
N ASN A 104 13.64 17.06 -0.45
CA ASN A 104 12.28 16.94 0.11
C ASN A 104 11.17 16.96 -0.95
N ASP A 105 11.36 16.24 -2.04
CA ASP A 105 10.45 16.12 -3.18
C ASP A 105 10.40 14.69 -3.76
N GLY A 106 11.02 13.72 -3.09
CA GLY A 106 10.87 12.29 -3.36
C GLY A 106 9.68 11.70 -2.59
N PRO A 107 9.18 10.53 -2.95
CA PRO A 107 8.02 9.90 -2.27
C PRO A 107 8.33 9.46 -0.84
N SER A 108 7.28 9.01 -0.12
CA SER A 108 7.37 8.49 1.24
C SER A 108 6.37 7.36 1.44
N ASP A 109 6.77 6.33 2.20
CA ASP A 109 5.96 5.12 2.44
C ASP A 109 4.88 5.33 3.50
N ALA A 110 5.15 6.22 4.47
CA ALA A 110 4.24 6.53 5.57
C ALA A 110 4.55 7.90 6.17
N ALA A 111 3.64 8.41 6.96
CA ALA A 111 3.85 9.60 7.77
C ALA A 111 4.22 9.23 9.21
N VAL A 112 5.21 9.90 9.78
CA VAL A 112 5.55 9.82 11.21
C VAL A 112 5.39 11.20 11.82
N VAL A 113 4.55 11.30 12.85
CA VAL A 113 4.22 12.55 13.54
C VAL A 113 4.55 12.43 15.02
N ARG A 114 5.14 13.46 15.58
CA ARG A 114 5.41 13.64 17.02
C ARG A 114 4.40 14.63 17.62
N PRO A 115 3.25 14.16 18.16
CA PRO A 115 2.18 15.06 18.60
C PRO A 115 2.50 15.82 19.89
N VAL A 116 3.41 15.28 20.70
CA VAL A 116 3.89 15.92 21.94
C VAL A 116 5.36 16.25 21.76
N LEU A 117 5.69 17.56 21.62
CA LEU A 117 7.02 18.02 21.24
C LEU A 117 8.10 17.76 22.32
N GLU A 118 7.71 17.58 23.57
CA GLU A 118 8.59 17.22 24.70
C GLU A 118 8.87 15.71 24.80
N SER A 119 8.16 14.88 24.02
CA SER A 119 8.37 13.42 23.94
C SER A 119 8.99 13.04 22.60
N PHE A 120 9.73 11.93 22.57
CA PHE A 120 10.14 11.28 21.31
C PHE A 120 9.18 10.19 20.85
N GLU A 121 8.11 9.94 21.59
CA GLU A 121 7.04 9.07 21.13
C GLU A 121 6.30 9.71 19.95
N GLY A 122 5.89 8.88 19.00
CA GLY A 122 5.19 9.34 17.80
C GLY A 122 4.07 8.40 17.37
N VAL A 123 3.38 8.86 16.35
CA VAL A 123 2.33 8.11 15.65
C VAL A 123 2.78 7.90 14.22
N VAL A 124 2.67 6.68 13.74
CA VAL A 124 2.87 6.32 12.33
C VAL A 124 1.53 6.10 11.69
N VAL A 125 1.32 6.66 10.50
CA VAL A 125 0.12 6.48 9.68
C VAL A 125 0.52 6.07 8.27
N SER A 126 -0.09 5.01 7.77
CA SER A 126 0.12 4.46 6.44
C SER A 126 -1.19 4.01 5.83
N HIS A 127 -1.20 3.67 4.57
CA HIS A 127 -2.37 3.12 3.89
C HIS A 127 -1.97 2.19 2.74
N GLY A 128 -2.93 1.38 2.30
CA GLY A 128 -2.81 0.56 1.10
C GLY A 128 -4.09 0.60 0.28
N ILE A 129 -3.95 0.57 -1.03
CA ILE A 129 -5.06 0.65 -1.99
C ILE A 129 -4.69 0.01 -3.33
N CYS A 130 -5.34 -1.08 -3.69
CA CYS A 130 -5.03 -1.88 -4.89
C CYS A 130 -6.26 -2.08 -5.79
N PRO A 131 -6.92 -1.04 -6.32
CA PRO A 131 -8.22 -1.18 -6.99
C PRO A 131 -8.18 -2.04 -8.25
N ARG A 132 -7.09 -2.06 -9.02
CA ARG A 132 -6.96 -2.85 -10.25
C ARG A 132 -7.00 -4.36 -10.00
N TYR A 133 -6.61 -4.82 -8.83
CA TYR A 133 -6.68 -6.24 -8.48
C TYR A 133 -8.12 -6.73 -8.34
N SER A 134 -9.09 -5.81 -8.10
CA SER A 134 -10.51 -6.15 -8.00
C SER A 134 -11.10 -6.68 -9.32
N ASP A 135 -10.51 -6.33 -10.46
CA ASP A 135 -10.92 -6.85 -11.77
C ASP A 135 -10.66 -8.36 -11.89
N ILE A 136 -9.70 -8.87 -11.09
CA ILE A 136 -9.31 -10.28 -11.06
C ILE A 136 -9.94 -10.97 -9.86
N ASP A 137 -9.68 -10.48 -8.64
CA ASP A 137 -10.16 -11.09 -7.40
C ASP A 137 -10.14 -10.11 -6.22
N THR A 138 -11.32 -9.74 -5.73
CA THR A 138 -11.47 -8.83 -4.59
C THR A 138 -10.95 -9.39 -3.26
N TYR A 139 -10.81 -10.71 -3.12
CA TYR A 139 -10.13 -11.32 -1.96
C TYR A 139 -8.66 -10.92 -1.93
N HIS A 140 -7.96 -11.07 -3.05
CA HIS A 140 -6.56 -10.70 -3.15
C HIS A 140 -6.35 -9.18 -3.19
N MET A 141 -7.29 -8.42 -3.74
CA MET A 141 -7.28 -6.95 -3.67
C MET A 141 -7.24 -6.48 -2.21
N MET A 142 -8.17 -6.98 -1.38
CA MET A 142 -8.22 -6.64 0.05
C MET A 142 -6.97 -7.11 0.79
N ALA A 143 -6.50 -8.33 0.54
CA ALA A 143 -5.29 -8.87 1.15
C ALA A 143 -4.06 -7.99 0.88
N ASN A 144 -3.90 -7.51 -0.36
CA ASN A 144 -2.80 -6.63 -0.75
C ASN A 144 -2.95 -5.23 -0.15
N ALA A 145 -4.15 -4.66 -0.09
CA ALA A 145 -4.37 -3.36 0.56
C ALA A 145 -4.00 -3.40 2.06
N ILE A 146 -4.30 -4.50 2.76
CA ILE A 146 -3.90 -4.69 4.17
C ILE A 146 -2.38 -4.83 4.28
N ASP A 147 -1.76 -5.67 3.43
CA ASP A 147 -0.31 -5.88 3.44
C ASP A 147 0.45 -4.59 3.08
N GLU A 148 -0.01 -3.84 2.09
CA GLU A 148 0.59 -2.57 1.67
C GLU A 148 0.54 -1.54 2.79
N GLY A 149 -0.62 -1.35 3.44
CA GLY A 149 -0.73 -0.47 4.59
C GLY A 149 0.21 -0.88 5.74
N LEU A 150 0.27 -2.17 6.09
CA LEU A 150 1.19 -2.67 7.10
C LEU A 150 2.65 -2.56 6.65
N ARG A 151 2.94 -2.83 5.39
CA ARG A 151 4.30 -2.76 4.82
C ARG A 151 4.87 -1.35 4.84
N GLY A 152 4.11 -0.35 4.40
CA GLY A 152 4.50 1.06 4.47
C GLY A 152 4.70 1.53 5.91
N TYR A 153 3.81 1.11 6.83
CA TYR A 153 3.96 1.37 8.26
C TYR A 153 5.26 0.79 8.83
N VAL A 154 5.60 -0.43 8.47
CA VAL A 154 6.82 -1.11 8.91
C VAL A 154 8.06 -0.52 8.24
N ALA A 155 7.99 -0.12 6.97
CA ALA A 155 9.11 0.44 6.21
C ALA A 155 9.73 1.66 6.91
N VAL A 156 8.91 2.53 7.49
CA VAL A 156 9.40 3.70 8.25
C VAL A 156 9.82 3.36 9.69
N GLY A 157 9.76 2.10 10.10
CA GLY A 157 10.19 1.61 11.43
C GLY A 157 9.05 1.36 12.42
N GLY A 158 7.80 1.38 12.00
CA GLY A 158 6.66 1.01 12.84
C GLY A 158 6.73 -0.46 13.29
N SER A 159 6.33 -0.75 14.54
CA SER A 159 6.29 -2.12 15.06
C SER A 159 5.04 -2.85 14.57
N PRO A 160 5.16 -3.99 13.88
CA PRO A 160 3.99 -4.74 13.41
C PRO A 160 3.12 -5.32 14.55
N ASP A 161 3.60 -5.26 15.79
CA ASP A 161 2.89 -5.73 16.98
C ASP A 161 2.14 -4.59 17.72
N LEU A 162 2.34 -3.32 17.31
CA LEU A 162 1.70 -2.13 17.89
C LEU A 162 0.92 -1.35 16.83
N VAL A 163 -0.05 -2.00 16.22
CA VAL A 163 -0.74 -1.49 15.04
C VAL A 163 -2.25 -1.70 15.16
N ALA A 164 -3.02 -0.76 14.61
CA ALA A 164 -4.46 -0.85 14.43
C ALA A 164 -4.83 -0.48 12.98
N GLY A 165 -5.96 -0.97 12.52
CA GLY A 165 -6.43 -0.77 11.15
C GLY A 165 -7.78 -0.07 11.07
N LEU A 166 -8.05 0.50 9.90
CA LEU A 166 -9.32 1.08 9.51
C LEU A 166 -9.59 0.72 8.05
N ASP A 167 -10.73 0.13 7.77
CA ASP A 167 -11.19 -0.13 6.43
C ASP A 167 -12.09 0.99 5.91
N ASN A 168 -11.94 1.34 4.63
CA ASN A 168 -12.79 2.30 3.94
C ASN A 168 -13.23 1.71 2.59
N PHE A 169 -14.43 1.14 2.57
CA PHE A 169 -15.03 0.60 1.38
C PHE A 169 -15.59 1.70 0.49
N CYS A 170 -15.23 1.68 -0.79
CA CYS A 170 -15.88 2.39 -1.87
C CYS A 170 -16.39 1.37 -2.88
N TRP A 171 -17.72 1.14 -2.89
CA TRP A 171 -18.30 0.02 -3.62
C TRP A 171 -19.46 0.44 -4.53
N CYS A 172 -19.57 -0.23 -5.67
CA CYS A 172 -20.71 -0.12 -6.57
C CYS A 172 -21.97 -0.74 -5.95
N ASP A 173 -23.13 -0.55 -6.56
CA ASP A 173 -24.39 -1.17 -6.10
C ASP A 173 -24.30 -2.70 -6.21
N PRO A 174 -24.30 -3.46 -5.07
CA PRO A 174 -24.21 -4.90 -5.10
C PRO A 174 -25.59 -5.60 -5.22
N VAL A 175 -26.69 -4.83 -5.27
CA VAL A 175 -28.04 -5.40 -5.25
C VAL A 175 -28.50 -5.71 -6.67
N GLN A 176 -28.85 -6.98 -6.92
CA GLN A 176 -29.42 -7.42 -8.20
C GLN A 176 -30.69 -6.66 -8.52
N SER A 177 -30.74 -6.03 -9.70
CA SER A 177 -31.91 -5.30 -10.18
C SER A 177 -31.80 -5.08 -11.71
N ASP A 178 -32.85 -4.54 -12.34
CA ASP A 178 -32.80 -4.15 -13.76
C ASP A 178 -31.69 -3.13 -14.05
N LYS A 179 -31.34 -2.27 -13.08
CA LYS A 179 -30.25 -1.30 -13.16
C LYS A 179 -28.88 -1.87 -12.81
N THR A 180 -28.85 -3.06 -12.24
CA THR A 180 -27.62 -3.75 -11.81
C THR A 180 -27.76 -5.23 -12.16
N PRO A 181 -27.68 -5.61 -13.44
CA PRO A 181 -27.88 -6.98 -13.90
C PRO A 181 -26.74 -7.94 -13.46
N ASP A 182 -25.64 -7.41 -12.99
CA ASP A 182 -24.47 -8.10 -12.44
C ASP A 182 -24.41 -8.04 -10.90
N GLY A 183 -25.52 -7.70 -10.22
CA GLY A 183 -25.58 -7.51 -8.78
C GLY A 183 -25.19 -8.75 -7.97
N GLU A 184 -25.57 -9.97 -8.41
CA GLU A 184 -25.13 -11.20 -7.74
C GLU A 184 -23.61 -11.38 -7.76
N TYR A 185 -22.94 -11.04 -8.88
CA TYR A 185 -21.49 -11.06 -8.96
C TYR A 185 -20.86 -9.99 -8.06
N LYS A 186 -21.36 -8.74 -8.07
CA LYS A 186 -20.92 -7.65 -7.20
C LYS A 186 -21.10 -7.95 -5.71
N THR A 187 -22.19 -8.63 -5.34
CA THR A 187 -22.39 -9.15 -3.98
C THR A 187 -21.31 -10.18 -3.64
N ALA A 188 -20.99 -11.10 -4.55
CA ALA A 188 -19.93 -12.08 -4.31
C ALA A 188 -18.55 -11.44 -4.17
N GLN A 189 -18.25 -10.39 -4.96
CA GLN A 189 -17.03 -9.59 -4.81
C GLN A 189 -16.95 -8.97 -3.40
N LEU A 190 -18.04 -8.40 -2.89
CA LEU A 190 -18.10 -7.81 -1.55
C LEU A 190 -17.86 -8.85 -0.45
N VAL A 191 -18.51 -10.02 -0.54
CA VAL A 191 -18.31 -11.13 0.40
C VAL A 191 -16.87 -11.60 0.40
N ARG A 192 -16.23 -11.70 -0.76
CA ARG A 192 -14.82 -12.10 -0.88
C ARG A 192 -13.88 -11.09 -0.25
N ALA A 193 -14.11 -9.79 -0.46
CA ALA A 193 -13.32 -8.73 0.16
C ALA A 193 -13.45 -8.77 1.69
N ASN A 194 -14.67 -8.89 2.23
CA ASN A 194 -14.92 -9.02 3.67
C ASN A 194 -14.27 -10.26 4.27
N LYS A 195 -14.31 -11.40 3.54
CA LYS A 195 -13.62 -12.60 4.00
C LYS A 195 -12.11 -12.37 4.11
N ALA A 196 -11.48 -11.72 3.15
CA ALA A 196 -10.07 -11.39 3.21
C ALA A 196 -9.77 -10.40 4.34
N LEU A 197 -10.63 -9.40 4.57
CA LEU A 197 -10.51 -8.47 5.68
C LEU A 197 -10.41 -9.24 7.01
N PHE A 198 -11.32 -10.16 7.25
CA PHE A 198 -11.29 -11.02 8.43
C PHE A 198 -10.02 -11.88 8.50
N ASP A 199 -9.74 -12.63 7.42
CA ASP A 199 -8.63 -13.60 7.39
C ASP A 199 -7.28 -12.90 7.65
N TYR A 200 -7.03 -11.76 7.01
CA TYR A 200 -5.74 -11.07 7.10
C TYR A 200 -5.61 -10.17 8.33
N CYS A 201 -6.67 -9.50 8.79
CA CYS A 201 -6.63 -8.78 10.05
C CYS A 201 -6.36 -9.70 11.23
N VAL A 202 -6.98 -10.91 11.24
CA VAL A 202 -6.71 -11.93 12.27
C VAL A 202 -5.28 -12.47 12.15
N ALA A 203 -4.82 -12.77 10.92
CA ALA A 203 -3.49 -13.35 10.70
C ALA A 203 -2.35 -12.38 11.03
N PHE A 204 -2.51 -11.08 10.75
CA PHE A 204 -1.55 -10.04 11.10
C PHE A 204 -1.72 -9.52 12.54
N GLY A 205 -2.84 -9.83 13.20
CA GLY A 205 -3.14 -9.32 14.55
C GLY A 205 -3.53 -7.84 14.56
N ILE A 206 -4.14 -7.33 13.49
CA ILE A 206 -4.54 -5.93 13.34
C ILE A 206 -6.00 -5.76 13.81
N PRO A 207 -6.27 -5.15 14.99
CA PRO A 207 -7.62 -4.81 15.38
C PRO A 207 -8.16 -3.66 14.51
N LEU A 208 -9.41 -3.77 14.07
CA LEU A 208 -10.11 -2.68 13.40
C LEU A 208 -10.69 -1.74 14.45
N ILE A 209 -10.26 -0.49 14.45
CA ILE A 209 -10.69 0.53 15.41
C ILE A 209 -11.75 1.47 14.84
N SER A 210 -11.95 1.45 13.54
CA SER A 210 -12.98 2.18 12.81
C SER A 210 -13.21 1.51 11.46
N GLY A 211 -14.26 1.91 10.77
CA GLY A 211 -14.57 1.48 9.42
C GLY A 211 -15.54 2.46 8.76
N LYS A 212 -15.55 2.47 7.43
CA LYS A 212 -16.48 3.29 6.65
C LYS A 212 -16.92 2.50 5.40
N ASP A 213 -18.22 2.36 5.25
CA ASP A 213 -18.83 1.65 4.14
C ASP A 213 -19.57 2.63 3.22
N SER A 214 -19.04 2.83 2.03
CA SER A 214 -19.69 3.61 0.98
C SER A 214 -20.15 2.67 -0.12
N MET A 215 -21.45 2.45 -0.18
CA MET A 215 -22.11 1.58 -1.15
C MET A 215 -22.88 2.38 -2.19
N LYS A 216 -23.15 1.75 -3.35
CA LYS A 216 -23.88 2.35 -4.47
C LYS A 216 -23.21 3.59 -5.03
N ASN A 217 -21.89 3.58 -5.08
CA ASN A 217 -21.08 4.62 -5.73
C ASN A 217 -21.12 4.42 -7.24
N ASP A 218 -22.29 4.70 -7.79
CA ASP A 218 -22.59 4.60 -9.22
C ASP A 218 -23.05 5.97 -9.73
N TYR A 219 -22.60 6.34 -10.91
CA TYR A 219 -23.17 7.44 -11.67
C TYR A 219 -24.24 6.90 -12.63
N PHE A 220 -25.36 7.57 -12.75
CA PHE A 220 -26.42 7.23 -13.69
C PHE A 220 -27.10 8.50 -14.23
N ASP A 221 -27.03 8.70 -15.53
CA ASP A 221 -27.64 9.86 -16.24
C ASP A 221 -29.02 9.59 -16.84
N GLY A 222 -29.60 8.41 -16.57
CA GLY A 222 -30.86 7.95 -17.16
C GLY A 222 -30.65 6.93 -18.28
N VAL A 223 -29.47 6.86 -18.87
CA VAL A 223 -29.11 5.95 -19.98
C VAL A 223 -27.85 5.15 -19.63
N THR A 224 -26.79 5.82 -19.21
CA THR A 224 -25.49 5.22 -18.95
C THR A 224 -25.26 5.07 -17.44
N LYS A 225 -24.93 3.86 -17.02
CA LYS A 225 -24.48 3.59 -15.65
C LYS A 225 -22.97 3.40 -15.62
N ILE A 226 -22.26 4.19 -14.81
CA ILE A 226 -20.84 4.02 -14.52
C ILE A 226 -20.71 3.60 -13.06
N SER A 227 -20.24 2.38 -12.83
CA SER A 227 -19.98 1.85 -11.49
C SER A 227 -18.52 2.06 -11.12
N ILE A 228 -18.26 2.50 -9.89
CA ILE A 228 -16.89 2.50 -9.36
C ILE A 228 -16.36 1.05 -9.34
N PRO A 229 -15.08 0.80 -9.69
CA PRO A 229 -14.47 -0.49 -9.43
C PRO A 229 -14.46 -0.76 -7.91
N PRO A 230 -14.70 -2.00 -7.47
CA PRO A 230 -14.57 -2.37 -6.07
C PRO A 230 -13.23 -1.92 -5.49
N THR A 231 -13.26 -1.08 -4.48
CA THR A 231 -12.07 -0.45 -3.90
C THR A 231 -12.17 -0.45 -2.40
N VAL A 232 -11.03 -0.73 -1.74
CA VAL A 232 -10.85 -0.52 -0.30
C VAL A 232 -9.57 0.25 -0.09
N LEU A 233 -9.66 1.35 0.64
CA LEU A 233 -8.51 2.03 1.23
C LEU A 233 -8.36 1.48 2.65
N PHE A 234 -7.28 0.71 2.89
CA PHE A 234 -6.97 0.22 4.22
C PHE A 234 -5.93 1.13 4.88
N SER A 235 -6.32 1.79 5.95
CA SER A 235 -5.42 2.68 6.70
C SER A 235 -4.88 1.96 7.93
N VAL A 236 -3.64 2.24 8.25
CA VAL A 236 -2.91 1.67 9.38
C VAL A 236 -2.41 2.79 10.26
N ILE A 237 -2.58 2.64 11.55
CA ILE A 237 -2.07 3.57 12.57
C ILE A 237 -1.41 2.79 13.69
N GLY A 238 -0.31 3.32 14.21
CA GLY A 238 0.34 2.74 15.37
C GLY A 238 1.27 3.70 16.08
N LYS A 239 1.71 3.29 17.27
CA LYS A 239 2.65 4.03 18.08
C LYS A 239 4.09 3.68 17.70
N MET A 240 4.95 4.70 17.61
CA MET A 240 6.41 4.57 17.56
C MET A 240 6.98 5.08 18.88
N GLU A 241 7.77 4.27 19.55
CA GLU A 241 8.31 4.64 20.88
C GLU A 241 9.39 5.72 20.80
N ASP A 242 10.15 5.73 19.70
CA ASP A 242 11.21 6.73 19.47
C ASP A 242 11.29 7.11 17.98
N VAL A 243 10.74 8.26 17.65
CA VAL A 243 10.71 8.78 16.27
C VAL A 243 12.10 9.08 15.67
N ARG A 244 13.16 9.12 16.50
CA ARG A 244 14.54 9.29 16.01
C ARG A 244 15.06 8.05 15.28
N LYS A 245 14.39 6.91 15.46
CA LYS A 245 14.65 5.65 14.75
C LYS A 245 13.90 5.53 13.42
N ALA A 246 13.08 6.53 13.07
CA ALA A 246 12.35 6.51 11.82
C ALA A 246 13.31 6.43 10.61
N VAL A 247 12.92 5.59 9.66
CA VAL A 247 13.67 5.34 8.42
C VAL A 247 12.91 5.97 7.25
N THR A 248 13.63 6.53 6.28
CA THR A 248 13.05 7.04 5.04
C THR A 248 13.57 6.26 3.84
N MET A 249 12.87 6.35 2.72
CA MET A 249 13.08 5.49 1.57
C MET A 249 14.29 5.88 0.70
N ASP A 250 14.75 7.11 0.79
CA ASP A 250 15.85 7.65 0.01
C ASP A 250 17.21 7.02 0.39
N VAL A 251 18.01 6.59 -0.57
CA VAL A 251 19.35 6.04 -0.30
C VAL A 251 20.28 7.10 0.31
N LYS A 252 21.17 6.71 1.21
CA LYS A 252 21.90 7.65 2.07
C LYS A 252 23.34 7.93 1.64
N ARG A 253 24.07 6.91 1.21
CA ARG A 253 25.48 7.09 0.86
C ARG A 253 25.98 6.01 -0.12
N PRO A 254 26.95 6.35 -0.97
CA PRO A 254 27.64 5.38 -1.79
C PRO A 254 28.32 4.31 -0.94
N GLY A 255 28.30 3.07 -1.43
CA GLY A 255 28.82 1.90 -0.77
C GLY A 255 27.79 1.15 0.08
N ASP A 256 26.62 1.74 0.42
CA ASP A 256 25.54 1.02 1.11
C ASP A 256 25.07 -0.15 0.25
N ILE A 257 24.89 -1.31 0.88
CA ILE A 257 24.48 -2.55 0.21
C ILE A 257 22.96 -2.53 0.04
N VAL A 258 22.51 -2.81 -1.18
CA VAL A 258 21.07 -2.87 -1.51
C VAL A 258 20.56 -4.29 -1.35
N TYR A 259 19.60 -4.48 -0.46
CA TYR A 259 18.91 -5.74 -0.20
C TYR A 259 17.47 -5.70 -0.71
N LEU A 260 17.02 -6.82 -1.26
CA LEU A 260 15.61 -7.10 -1.47
C LEU A 260 15.16 -8.14 -0.43
N LEU A 261 14.22 -7.75 0.43
CA LEU A 261 13.56 -8.65 1.37
C LEU A 261 12.31 -9.22 0.71
N GLY A 262 12.18 -10.55 0.72
CA GLY A 262 11.09 -11.26 0.07
C GLY A 262 11.50 -11.91 -1.25
N LYS A 263 10.52 -12.52 -1.91
CA LYS A 263 10.69 -13.18 -3.21
C LYS A 263 9.81 -12.51 -4.24
N THR A 264 10.28 -12.44 -5.48
CA THR A 264 9.44 -12.07 -6.62
C THR A 264 8.76 -13.32 -7.17
N SER A 265 7.50 -13.21 -7.52
CA SER A 265 6.73 -14.23 -8.25
C SER A 265 6.26 -13.66 -9.58
N PHE A 266 5.76 -14.50 -10.48
CA PHE A 266 5.10 -14.02 -11.69
C PHE A 266 3.69 -13.52 -11.34
N GLU A 267 3.59 -12.27 -10.92
CA GLU A 267 2.37 -11.60 -10.42
C GLU A 267 2.25 -10.22 -11.08
N LEU A 268 1.99 -10.22 -12.39
CA LEU A 268 1.78 -9.02 -13.21
C LEU A 268 0.29 -8.72 -13.45
N GLY A 269 -0.62 -9.58 -12.99
CA GLY A 269 -2.07 -9.36 -13.13
C GLY A 269 -2.53 -8.18 -12.30
N GLY A 270 -3.18 -7.20 -12.94
CA GLY A 270 -3.62 -5.94 -12.33
C GLY A 270 -2.50 -4.92 -12.10
N SER A 271 -1.25 -5.22 -12.48
CA SER A 271 -0.11 -4.31 -12.28
C SER A 271 -0.18 -3.07 -13.17
N GLU A 272 0.50 -2.01 -12.76
CA GLU A 272 0.71 -0.81 -13.57
C GLU A 272 1.44 -1.15 -14.89
N TYR A 273 2.36 -2.12 -14.87
CA TYR A 273 3.05 -2.57 -16.06
C TYR A 273 2.11 -3.17 -17.12
N TYR A 274 1.13 -3.99 -16.72
CA TYR A 274 0.14 -4.53 -17.64
C TYR A 274 -0.88 -3.46 -18.04
N ALA A 275 -1.29 -2.60 -17.13
CA ALA A 275 -2.24 -1.52 -17.39
C ALA A 275 -1.71 -0.53 -18.43
N ALA A 276 -0.45 -0.15 -18.37
CA ALA A 276 0.21 0.72 -19.38
C ALA A 276 0.20 0.11 -20.79
N ARG A 277 -0.05 -1.20 -20.93
CA ARG A 277 -0.13 -1.95 -22.18
C ARG A 277 -1.55 -2.37 -22.57
N GLY A 278 -2.56 -1.94 -21.80
CA GLY A 278 -3.96 -2.26 -22.03
C GLY A 278 -4.35 -3.70 -21.66
N PHE A 279 -3.59 -4.33 -20.74
CA PHE A 279 -3.87 -5.67 -20.24
C PHE A 279 -4.24 -5.64 -18.75
N THR A 280 -5.08 -6.60 -18.34
CA THR A 280 -5.36 -6.89 -16.93
C THR A 280 -4.55 -8.10 -16.46
N GLY A 281 -4.45 -9.16 -17.27
CA GLY A 281 -3.83 -10.42 -16.87
C GLY A 281 -4.65 -11.17 -15.81
N ASN A 282 -4.08 -12.24 -15.21
CA ASN A 282 -4.83 -13.10 -14.30
C ASN A 282 -4.08 -13.42 -12.99
N ARG A 283 -2.78 -13.16 -12.92
CA ARG A 283 -1.95 -13.51 -11.76
C ARG A 283 -1.78 -12.31 -10.84
N VAL A 284 -2.81 -12.07 -10.02
CA VAL A 284 -2.78 -11.03 -8.99
C VAL A 284 -1.82 -11.40 -7.85
N PRO A 285 -1.11 -10.45 -7.25
CA PRO A 285 -0.25 -10.69 -6.11
C PRO A 285 -0.96 -11.39 -4.95
N ARG A 286 -0.24 -12.29 -4.27
CA ARG A 286 -0.76 -13.08 -3.15
C ARG A 286 0.05 -12.82 -1.89
N VAL A 287 -0.65 -12.56 -0.81
CA VAL A 287 -0.07 -12.33 0.51
C VAL A 287 0.01 -13.64 1.29
N ASP A 288 1.18 -13.97 1.80
CA ASP A 288 1.39 -14.98 2.85
C ASP A 288 1.62 -14.26 4.18
N ALA A 289 0.55 -14.08 4.95
CA ALA A 289 0.57 -13.28 6.17
C ALA A 289 1.57 -13.80 7.21
N ALA A 290 1.72 -15.12 7.37
CA ALA A 290 2.63 -15.70 8.35
C ALA A 290 4.10 -15.42 8.00
N THR A 291 4.47 -15.64 6.74
CA THR A 291 5.82 -15.36 6.24
C THR A 291 6.12 -13.86 6.25
N SER A 292 5.13 -13.03 5.91
CA SER A 292 5.26 -11.57 5.88
C SER A 292 5.45 -11.00 7.28
N LEU A 293 4.61 -11.39 8.23
CA LEU A 293 4.70 -10.91 9.63
C LEU A 293 6.03 -11.30 10.27
N LYS A 294 6.52 -12.52 10.01
CA LYS A 294 7.85 -12.96 10.48
C LYS A 294 8.95 -12.04 9.94
N ARG A 295 8.89 -11.69 8.65
CA ARG A 295 9.84 -10.79 8.00
C ARG A 295 9.75 -9.38 8.55
N TYR A 296 8.55 -8.84 8.74
CA TYR A 296 8.32 -7.50 9.28
C TYR A 296 8.85 -7.36 10.71
N ARG A 297 8.68 -8.39 11.57
CA ARG A 297 9.25 -8.41 12.91
C ARG A 297 10.78 -8.43 12.90
N ALA A 298 11.38 -9.22 12.02
CA ALA A 298 12.84 -9.26 11.86
C ALA A 298 13.38 -7.91 11.37
N TYR A 299 12.74 -7.33 10.34
CA TYR A 299 13.09 -6.01 9.83
C TYR A 299 12.96 -4.92 10.90
N HIS A 300 11.85 -4.88 11.64
CA HIS A 300 11.67 -3.95 12.76
C HIS A 300 12.78 -4.10 13.81
N GLY A 301 13.18 -5.33 14.14
CA GLY A 301 14.30 -5.60 15.02
C GLY A 301 15.64 -5.07 14.48
N ALA A 302 15.84 -5.05 13.15
CA ALA A 302 17.01 -4.44 12.52
C ALA A 302 16.97 -2.90 12.62
N VAL A 303 15.79 -2.29 12.42
CA VAL A 303 15.59 -0.84 12.61
C VAL A 303 15.88 -0.44 14.05
N ASP A 304 15.36 -1.18 15.03
CA ASP A 304 15.59 -0.91 16.46
C ASP A 304 17.07 -0.90 16.85
N GLN A 305 17.85 -1.74 16.19
CA GLN A 305 19.30 -1.82 16.39
C GLN A 305 20.10 -0.80 15.55
N GLY A 306 19.44 0.04 14.74
CA GLY A 306 20.10 1.05 13.89
C GLY A 306 20.88 0.47 12.71
N LEU A 307 20.54 -0.73 12.23
CA LEU A 307 21.22 -1.45 11.16
C LEU A 307 20.74 -1.06 9.74
N VAL A 308 19.61 -0.35 9.65
CA VAL A 308 18.98 0.03 8.39
C VAL A 308 19.33 1.48 8.07
N ALA A 309 19.84 1.74 6.86
CA ALA A 309 20.13 3.08 6.38
C ALA A 309 18.92 3.69 5.65
N SER A 310 18.24 2.93 4.79
CA SER A 310 16.99 3.33 4.14
C SER A 310 16.10 2.12 3.90
N CYS A 311 14.81 2.35 3.77
CA CYS A 311 13.85 1.31 3.38
C CYS A 311 12.74 1.90 2.53
N HIS A 312 12.34 1.17 1.49
CA HIS A 312 11.21 1.47 0.62
C HIS A 312 10.35 0.23 0.43
N ASP A 313 9.05 0.36 0.47
CA ASP A 313 8.16 -0.74 0.14
C ASP A 313 8.11 -0.94 -1.40
N LEU A 314 7.84 -2.16 -1.86
CA LEU A 314 7.62 -2.42 -3.27
C LEU A 314 6.13 -2.55 -3.55
N SER A 315 5.57 -1.56 -4.21
CA SER A 315 4.16 -1.46 -4.58
C SER A 315 4.00 -1.36 -6.10
N ASP A 316 3.26 -0.37 -6.59
CA ASP A 316 2.99 -0.12 -8.01
C ASP A 316 4.28 -0.02 -8.82
N GLY A 317 4.34 -0.75 -9.94
CA GLY A 317 5.50 -0.79 -10.82
C GLY A 317 6.67 -1.66 -10.34
N GLY A 318 6.58 -2.26 -9.16
CA GLY A 318 7.49 -3.29 -8.64
C GLY A 318 8.92 -2.80 -8.35
N LEU A 319 9.91 -3.69 -8.56
CA LEU A 319 11.31 -3.42 -8.21
C LEU A 319 11.92 -2.26 -9.00
N ALA A 320 11.57 -2.13 -10.28
CA ALA A 320 12.16 -1.09 -11.14
C ALA A 320 11.79 0.31 -10.66
N VAL A 321 10.52 0.53 -10.32
CA VAL A 321 10.04 1.81 -9.78
C VAL A 321 10.66 2.08 -8.40
N ALA A 322 10.65 1.10 -7.49
CA ALA A 322 11.22 1.29 -6.15
C ALA A 322 12.73 1.64 -6.19
N LEU A 323 13.52 1.01 -7.08
CA LEU A 323 14.94 1.35 -7.26
C LEU A 323 15.11 2.79 -7.77
N ALA A 324 14.28 3.22 -8.75
CA ALA A 324 14.34 4.56 -9.29
C ALA A 324 13.98 5.61 -8.24
N GLU A 325 12.90 5.40 -7.51
CA GLU A 325 12.42 6.31 -6.47
C GLU A 325 13.44 6.46 -5.34
N ALA A 326 13.98 5.36 -4.83
CA ALA A 326 15.02 5.38 -3.80
C ALA A 326 16.28 6.11 -4.27
N ALA A 327 16.70 5.91 -5.53
CA ALA A 327 17.89 6.51 -6.10
C ALA A 327 17.71 8.02 -6.32
N PHE A 328 16.65 8.46 -7.03
CA PHE A 328 16.50 9.90 -7.31
C PHE A 328 16.13 10.71 -6.06
N ALA A 329 15.44 10.12 -5.07
CA ALA A 329 15.18 10.78 -3.80
C ALA A 329 16.45 10.99 -2.98
N GLY A 330 17.36 10.01 -2.96
CA GLY A 330 18.64 10.09 -2.26
C GLY A 330 19.73 10.88 -3.00
N GLY A 331 19.58 11.06 -4.32
CA GLY A 331 20.58 11.73 -5.15
C GLY A 331 21.86 10.90 -5.35
N PHE A 332 21.77 9.57 -5.24
CA PHE A 332 22.84 8.63 -5.50
C PHE A 332 22.35 7.51 -6.41
N GLY A 333 23.22 7.03 -7.30
CA GLY A 333 22.89 5.93 -8.19
C GLY A 333 22.77 4.59 -7.47
N ILE A 334 22.17 3.65 -8.17
CA ILE A 334 22.12 2.26 -7.74
C ILE A 334 22.57 1.37 -8.90
N GLU A 335 23.45 0.42 -8.60
CA GLU A 335 23.76 -0.72 -9.47
C GLU A 335 23.09 -1.96 -8.88
N ALA A 336 22.18 -2.60 -9.64
CA ALA A 336 21.45 -3.79 -9.22
C ALA A 336 21.57 -4.93 -10.23
N ASP A 337 21.50 -6.17 -9.76
CA ASP A 337 21.66 -7.41 -10.54
C ASP A 337 20.44 -8.32 -10.33
N LEU A 338 19.63 -8.51 -11.38
CA LEU A 338 18.45 -9.37 -11.36
C LEU A 338 18.79 -10.85 -11.16
N GLY A 339 20.01 -11.24 -11.49
CA GLY A 339 20.52 -12.60 -11.23
C GLY A 339 20.46 -12.98 -9.75
N ARG A 340 20.53 -11.98 -8.86
CA ARG A 340 20.51 -12.14 -7.40
C ARG A 340 19.11 -12.04 -6.78
N VAL A 341 18.10 -11.63 -7.55
CA VAL A 341 16.73 -11.55 -7.06
C VAL A 341 16.16 -12.93 -6.81
N LEU A 342 15.68 -13.19 -5.59
CA LEU A 342 15.03 -14.46 -5.25
C LEU A 342 13.69 -14.57 -5.96
N PHE A 343 13.47 -15.70 -6.63
CA PHE A 343 12.26 -15.96 -7.40
C PHE A 343 11.50 -17.17 -6.85
N ALA A 344 10.17 -17.04 -6.78
CA ALA A 344 9.26 -18.13 -6.41
C ALA A 344 8.36 -18.46 -7.61
N GLY A 345 8.56 -19.63 -8.21
CA GLY A 345 7.81 -20.06 -9.38
C GLY A 345 8.59 -21.06 -10.23
N VAL A 346 8.07 -21.33 -11.43
CA VAL A 346 8.75 -22.21 -12.39
C VAL A 346 9.82 -21.43 -13.15
N ALA A 347 10.89 -22.12 -13.55
CA ALA A 347 12.07 -21.46 -14.15
C ALA A 347 11.75 -20.66 -15.42
N CYS A 348 10.79 -21.11 -16.24
CA CYS A 348 10.39 -20.40 -17.46
C CYS A 348 9.67 -19.07 -17.22
N ASP A 349 9.17 -18.84 -16.00
CA ASP A 349 8.54 -17.58 -15.62
C ASP A 349 9.57 -16.56 -15.07
N ARG A 350 10.83 -16.98 -14.80
CA ARG A 350 11.90 -16.11 -14.32
C ARG A 350 12.52 -15.35 -15.49
N ARG A 351 12.00 -14.16 -15.77
CA ARG A 351 12.40 -13.25 -16.86
C ARG A 351 12.64 -11.86 -16.30
N ASP A 352 13.42 -11.05 -16.98
CA ASP A 352 13.75 -9.68 -16.55
C ASP A 352 12.50 -8.83 -16.33
N GLU A 353 11.53 -8.87 -17.26
CA GLU A 353 10.27 -8.12 -17.09
C GLU A 353 9.50 -8.51 -15.83
N VAL A 354 9.51 -9.81 -15.47
CA VAL A 354 8.83 -10.32 -14.29
C VAL A 354 9.54 -9.89 -13.02
N LEU A 355 10.88 -9.94 -13.00
CA LEU A 355 11.68 -9.54 -11.86
C LEU A 355 11.61 -8.02 -11.62
N LEU A 356 11.54 -7.23 -12.69
CA LEU A 356 11.46 -5.77 -12.64
C LEU A 356 10.08 -5.27 -12.20
N PHE A 357 9.01 -5.82 -12.80
CA PHE A 357 7.70 -5.18 -12.77
C PHE A 357 6.60 -5.96 -12.06
N SER A 358 6.86 -7.21 -11.59
CA SER A 358 5.88 -7.88 -10.72
C SER A 358 5.68 -7.09 -9.43
N GLU A 359 4.42 -6.95 -9.02
CA GLU A 359 4.03 -6.26 -7.80
C GLU A 359 3.81 -7.23 -6.63
N SER A 360 4.65 -8.29 -6.59
CA SER A 360 4.57 -9.32 -5.53
C SER A 360 4.60 -8.69 -4.15
N ALA A 361 3.64 -9.10 -3.32
CA ALA A 361 3.37 -8.53 -2.01
C ALA A 361 4.52 -8.70 -1.01
N SER A 362 4.49 -7.92 0.05
CA SER A 362 5.33 -8.06 1.25
C SER A 362 6.84 -7.94 1.01
N ARG A 363 7.27 -7.22 -0.03
CA ARG A 363 8.69 -7.00 -0.31
C ARG A 363 9.14 -5.62 0.15
N LEU A 364 10.42 -5.52 0.59
CA LEU A 364 11.06 -4.28 1.00
C LEU A 364 12.42 -4.15 0.31
N LEU A 365 12.71 -2.96 -0.21
CA LEU A 365 14.03 -2.56 -0.69
C LEU A 365 14.75 -1.87 0.48
N VAL A 366 15.86 -2.44 0.94
CA VAL A 366 16.57 -1.96 2.14
C VAL A 366 18.01 -1.66 1.81
N THR A 367 18.54 -0.55 2.31
CA THR A 367 19.99 -0.33 2.27
C THR A 367 20.61 -0.48 3.66
N VAL A 368 21.80 -1.07 3.69
CA VAL A 368 22.54 -1.39 4.90
C VAL A 368 24.00 -0.96 4.71
N ARG A 369 24.58 -0.34 5.71
CA ARG A 369 25.98 0.03 5.68
C ARG A 369 26.89 -1.22 5.63
N PRO A 370 28.01 -1.20 4.89
CA PRO A 370 28.91 -2.35 4.83
C PRO A 370 29.35 -2.87 6.20
N GLU A 371 29.59 -1.97 7.16
CA GLU A 371 30.00 -2.31 8.53
C GLU A 371 28.90 -3.00 9.35
N ASP A 372 27.63 -2.81 9.01
CA ASP A 372 26.47 -3.42 9.68
C ASP A 372 25.97 -4.71 9.00
N ARG A 373 26.60 -5.11 7.89
CA ARG A 373 26.18 -6.23 7.06
C ARG A 373 25.94 -7.52 7.83
N GLU A 374 26.95 -8.01 8.56
CA GLU A 374 26.87 -9.28 9.26
C GLU A 374 25.76 -9.27 10.31
N ARG A 375 25.65 -8.19 11.09
CA ARG A 375 24.60 -8.03 12.09
C ARG A 375 23.21 -7.99 11.49
N PHE A 376 23.04 -7.30 10.35
CA PHE A 376 21.78 -7.26 9.64
C PHE A 376 21.38 -8.64 9.10
N GLU A 377 22.31 -9.35 8.45
CA GLU A 377 22.06 -10.70 7.91
C GLU A 377 21.74 -11.70 9.06
N ASP A 378 22.35 -11.56 10.22
CA ASP A 378 22.04 -12.38 11.41
C ASP A 378 20.60 -12.12 11.90
N VAL A 379 20.18 -10.86 12.05
CA VAL A 379 18.81 -10.49 12.45
C VAL A 379 17.78 -10.99 11.44
N MET A 380 18.10 -10.93 10.14
CA MET A 380 17.23 -11.40 9.07
C MET A 380 17.26 -12.93 8.87
N SER A 381 18.10 -13.65 9.61
CA SER A 381 18.26 -15.10 9.48
C SER A 381 16.93 -15.85 9.55
N GLY A 382 16.75 -16.84 8.68
CA GLY A 382 15.50 -17.61 8.56
C GLY A 382 14.37 -16.87 7.84
N ASN A 383 14.63 -15.69 7.25
CA ASN A 383 13.77 -15.01 6.29
C ASN A 383 14.34 -15.07 4.87
N CYS A 384 13.53 -14.75 3.87
CA CYS A 384 13.99 -14.64 2.49
C CYS A 384 14.49 -13.22 2.24
N PHE A 385 15.77 -13.08 1.94
CA PHE A 385 16.39 -11.81 1.53
C PHE A 385 17.60 -12.09 0.65
N SER A 386 18.01 -11.10 -0.15
CA SER A 386 19.23 -11.18 -0.96
C SER A 386 19.84 -9.79 -1.16
N SER A 387 21.17 -9.72 -1.15
CA SER A 387 21.91 -8.54 -1.59
C SER A 387 21.85 -8.50 -3.11
N ILE A 388 21.14 -7.50 -3.65
CA ILE A 388 20.91 -7.37 -5.11
C ILE A 388 21.78 -6.28 -5.76
N GLY A 389 22.46 -5.44 -4.97
CA GLY A 389 23.20 -4.33 -5.54
C GLY A 389 23.94 -3.47 -4.52
N VAL A 390 24.35 -2.31 -4.97
CA VAL A 390 25.08 -1.30 -4.19
C VAL A 390 24.69 0.11 -4.62
N VAL A 391 24.69 1.03 -3.67
CA VAL A 391 24.54 2.47 -3.91
C VAL A 391 25.89 3.03 -4.43
N THR A 392 25.83 3.86 -5.48
CA THR A 392 27.02 4.41 -6.15
C THR A 392 27.03 5.94 -6.16
N GLU A 393 28.21 6.54 -6.40
CA GLU A 393 28.32 8.01 -6.60
C GLU A 393 27.77 8.46 -7.96
N ALA A 394 27.61 7.54 -8.91
CA ALA A 394 27.08 7.85 -10.23
C ALA A 394 25.62 8.30 -10.12
N MET A 395 25.23 9.34 -10.85
CA MET A 395 23.86 9.84 -10.90
C MET A 395 22.99 9.02 -11.86
N THR A 396 23.11 7.68 -11.81
CA THR A 396 22.45 6.76 -12.74
C THR A 396 21.90 5.53 -12.01
N LEU A 397 20.75 5.07 -12.44
CA LEU A 397 20.23 3.73 -12.10
C LEU A 397 20.69 2.77 -13.19
N THR A 398 21.43 1.73 -12.81
CA THR A 398 21.86 0.66 -13.72
C THR A 398 21.37 -0.68 -13.21
N VAL A 399 20.64 -1.41 -14.03
CA VAL A 399 20.16 -2.77 -13.70
C VAL A 399 20.68 -3.77 -14.72
N THR A 400 21.35 -4.80 -14.22
CA THR A 400 21.86 -5.92 -15.02
C THR A 400 20.80 -7.04 -15.05
N GLY A 401 20.50 -7.52 -16.25
CA GLY A 401 19.54 -8.59 -16.50
C GLY A 401 20.11 -10.00 -16.24
N LEU A 402 19.27 -11.00 -16.47
CA LEU A 402 19.60 -12.41 -16.22
C LEU A 402 20.70 -12.94 -17.16
N ASP A 403 20.88 -12.35 -18.32
CA ASP A 403 21.92 -12.70 -19.29
C ASP A 403 23.25 -11.94 -19.06
N GLY A 404 23.29 -11.08 -18.04
CA GLY A 404 24.43 -10.23 -17.71
C GLY A 404 24.51 -8.91 -18.52
N SER A 405 23.57 -8.64 -19.42
CA SER A 405 23.48 -7.35 -20.10
C SER A 405 22.79 -6.29 -19.24
N VAL A 406 23.05 -5.01 -19.50
CA VAL A 406 22.33 -3.90 -18.85
C VAL A 406 20.94 -3.79 -19.49
N VAL A 407 19.91 -3.90 -18.67
CA VAL A 407 18.48 -3.87 -19.09
C VAL A 407 17.76 -2.58 -18.67
N ILE A 408 18.33 -1.81 -17.74
CA ILE A 408 17.92 -0.44 -17.42
C ILE A 408 19.20 0.39 -17.25
N SER A 409 19.24 1.55 -17.90
CA SER A 409 20.27 2.57 -17.70
C SER A 409 19.60 3.95 -17.79
N GLY A 410 19.33 4.56 -16.63
CA GLY A 410 18.59 5.82 -16.54
C GLY A 410 19.35 6.87 -15.72
N ASP A 411 19.49 8.07 -16.27
CA ASP A 411 19.94 9.25 -15.53
C ASP A 411 18.90 9.64 -14.49
N LEU A 412 19.31 9.91 -13.24
CA LEU A 412 18.40 10.17 -12.13
C LEU A 412 17.55 11.42 -12.33
N ALA A 413 18.10 12.47 -12.98
CA ALA A 413 17.34 13.69 -13.26
C ALA A 413 16.22 13.41 -14.28
N THR A 414 16.49 12.58 -15.30
CA THR A 414 15.51 12.15 -16.29
C THR A 414 14.41 11.28 -15.66
N LEU A 415 14.78 10.34 -14.80
CA LEU A 415 13.81 9.49 -14.09
C LEU A 415 12.92 10.32 -13.16
N LYS A 416 13.53 11.24 -12.40
CA LYS A 416 12.80 12.14 -11.49
C LYS A 416 11.87 13.08 -12.26
N GLU A 417 12.31 13.64 -13.38
CA GLU A 417 11.47 14.50 -14.22
C GLU A 417 10.27 13.75 -14.77
N ALA A 418 10.44 12.50 -15.23
CA ALA A 418 9.33 11.66 -15.66
C ALA A 418 8.31 11.43 -14.53
N TRP A 419 8.80 11.28 -13.29
CA TRP A 419 7.94 11.10 -12.11
C TRP A 419 7.24 12.40 -11.70
N GLN A 420 7.89 13.57 -11.78
CA GLN A 420 7.33 14.85 -11.32
C GLN A 420 6.42 15.53 -12.33
N SER A 421 6.67 15.39 -13.63
CA SER A 421 6.05 16.22 -14.67
C SER A 421 4.53 16.03 -14.85
N PRO A 422 3.92 14.82 -14.71
CA PRO A 422 2.54 14.61 -15.13
C PRO A 422 1.49 15.47 -14.42
N LEU A 423 1.67 15.76 -13.14
CA LEU A 423 0.72 16.53 -12.33
C LEU A 423 1.28 17.88 -11.85
N ARG A 424 2.39 18.34 -12.43
CA ARG A 424 3.08 19.57 -11.99
C ARG A 424 2.22 20.83 -12.10
N GLU A 425 1.37 20.91 -13.10
CA GLU A 425 0.56 22.10 -13.41
C GLU A 425 -0.89 22.02 -12.89
N LEU A 426 -1.23 21.00 -12.09
CA LEU A 426 -2.52 20.89 -11.42
C LEU A 426 -2.53 21.68 -10.11
#